data_86811a7aaa614d49694aaeb09a362201
#
_entry.id   86811a7aaa614d49694aaeb09a362201
#
_cell.length_a   1.000
_cell.length_b   1.000
_cell.length_c   1.000
_cell.angle_alpha   90.00
_cell.angle_beta   90.00
_cell.angle_gamma   90.00
#
_symmetry.space_group_name_H-M   'P 1'
#
loop_
_entity.id
_entity.type
_entity.pdbx_description
1 polymer ?
#
loop_
_entity_poly.entity_id
_entity_poly.type
_entity_poly.pdbx_seq_one_letter_code
_entity_poly.pdbx_strand_id
1 'polypeptide(L)'
;AVKKLVALLEKQFDKQQYKVVATGTTGSARKLVGVIVGATMVKNEITAHAVGTTTFYPEVRTILEIGGQDSKIILVENGVAVDYAMNTLCAAGTGAFLSSQAKRLGIEVEDIGEYALKSKHPTQIAARCTVFAESDLVHKIQMGHPREDIIAGVCNAVAANYMNNVGKGKKIASPVVFQGGVSKNKGVVAAFEKLLGCDVIVDQNGHLMGALGAAILARRSNKRQEFDFAMEEMEFYTREASCGRCPNNCEIICVFRDGKLIDSWGNRCERGEVKR
;
A
#
# COMPACT_ATOMS: atom_id res chain seq x y z
N ALA A 1 5.47 16.29 3.35
CA ALA A 1 5.25 15.12 4.20
C ALA A 1 6.58 14.51 4.68
N VAL A 2 7.50 14.09 3.78
CA VAL A 2 8.77 13.39 4.14
C VAL A 2 9.61 14.17 5.15
N LYS A 3 9.89 15.47 4.89
CA LYS A 3 10.66 16.31 5.82
C LYS A 3 10.04 16.36 7.23
N LYS A 4 8.71 16.52 7.32
CA LYS A 4 8.01 16.54 8.62
C LYS A 4 8.14 15.20 9.36
N LEU A 5 8.07 14.08 8.65
CA LEU A 5 8.25 12.76 9.25
C LEU A 5 9.68 12.53 9.72
N VAL A 6 10.68 12.95 8.95
CA VAL A 6 12.10 12.87 9.34
C VAL A 6 12.39 13.72 10.57
N ALA A 7 11.87 14.94 10.63
CA ALA A 7 12.01 15.81 11.80
C ALA A 7 11.32 15.24 13.06
N LEU A 8 10.17 14.57 12.91
CA LEU A 8 9.52 13.88 14.03
C LEU A 8 10.33 12.66 14.48
N LEU A 9 10.86 11.88 13.54
CA LEU A 9 11.73 10.74 13.84
C LEU A 9 13.01 11.20 14.56
N GLU A 10 13.62 12.30 14.11
CA GLU A 10 14.82 12.86 14.73
C GLU A 10 14.64 13.19 16.22
N LYS A 11 13.45 13.70 16.60
CA LYS A 11 13.12 14.01 18.00
C LYS A 11 12.97 12.76 18.88
N GLN A 12 12.67 11.61 18.27
CA GLN A 12 12.47 10.34 18.97
C GLN A 12 13.69 9.42 18.89
N PHE A 13 14.64 9.74 17.99
CA PHE A 13 15.78 8.89 17.69
C PHE A 13 16.98 9.26 18.58
N ASP A 14 17.44 8.32 19.39
CA ASP A 14 18.64 8.52 20.21
C ASP A 14 19.90 8.37 19.33
N LYS A 15 20.42 9.52 18.87
CA LYS A 15 21.65 9.59 18.06
C LYS A 15 22.92 9.23 18.81
N GLN A 16 22.90 9.18 20.15
CA GLN A 16 24.06 8.77 20.94
C GLN A 16 24.18 7.24 20.97
N GLN A 17 23.03 6.57 20.95
CA GLN A 17 22.96 5.11 21.05
C GLN A 17 22.89 4.42 19.66
N TYR A 18 22.27 5.05 18.66
CA TYR A 18 22.02 4.43 17.36
C TYR A 18 22.46 5.30 16.18
N LYS A 19 22.87 4.62 15.12
CA LYS A 19 23.14 5.23 13.80
C LYS A 19 22.33 4.54 12.72
N VAL A 20 21.71 5.33 11.85
CA VAL A 20 21.03 4.82 10.64
C VAL A 20 22.07 4.76 9.54
N VAL A 21 22.48 3.55 9.15
CA VAL A 21 23.56 3.30 8.17
C VAL A 21 23.06 2.84 6.80
N ALA A 22 21.76 2.65 6.66
CA ALA A 22 21.13 2.30 5.37
C ALA A 22 19.65 2.68 5.43
N THR A 23 19.12 3.17 4.31
CA THR A 23 17.72 3.52 4.14
C THR A 23 17.14 2.83 2.92
N GLY A 24 15.89 2.36 3.02
CA GLY A 24 15.16 1.75 1.94
C GLY A 24 13.87 2.50 1.65
N THR A 25 13.51 2.63 0.36
CA THR A 25 12.24 3.20 -0.06
C THR A 25 11.45 2.26 -0.95
N THR A 26 10.12 2.30 -0.81
CA THR A 26 9.18 1.49 -1.57
C THR A 26 7.88 2.27 -1.84
N GLY A 27 6.94 1.66 -2.55
CA GLY A 27 5.67 2.28 -2.93
C GLY A 27 5.76 3.08 -4.23
N SER A 28 4.67 3.77 -4.57
CA SER A 28 4.56 4.51 -5.83
C SER A 28 5.56 5.67 -5.93
N ALA A 29 5.80 6.38 -4.84
CA ALA A 29 6.73 7.52 -4.78
C ALA A 29 8.19 7.10 -4.43
N ARG A 30 8.53 5.81 -4.44
CA ARG A 30 9.82 5.28 -3.98
C ARG A 30 11.04 5.95 -4.58
N LYS A 31 11.01 6.32 -5.87
CA LYS A 31 12.14 6.99 -6.53
C LYS A 31 12.34 8.39 -5.98
N LEU A 32 11.27 9.20 -5.98
CA LEU A 32 11.32 10.56 -5.46
C LEU A 32 11.74 10.59 -3.98
N VAL A 33 11.08 9.78 -3.15
CA VAL A 33 11.43 9.69 -1.72
C VAL A 33 12.84 9.16 -1.55
N GLY A 34 13.25 8.17 -2.38
CA GLY A 34 14.61 7.62 -2.38
C GLY A 34 15.69 8.67 -2.59
N VAL A 35 15.46 9.56 -3.54
CA VAL A 35 16.37 10.69 -3.80
C VAL A 35 16.39 11.68 -2.64
N ILE A 36 15.21 12.03 -2.11
CA ILE A 36 15.06 12.97 -0.99
C ILE A 36 15.79 12.47 0.27
N VAL A 37 15.65 11.18 0.61
CA VAL A 37 16.24 10.62 1.82
C VAL A 37 17.64 9.99 1.60
N GLY A 38 18.18 10.10 0.40
CA GLY A 38 19.47 9.45 0.07
C GLY A 38 19.42 7.93 0.25
N ALA A 39 18.35 7.29 -0.24
CA ALA A 39 18.13 5.86 -0.01
C ALA A 39 19.22 5.00 -0.63
N THR A 40 19.78 4.09 0.16
CA THR A 40 20.73 3.08 -0.31
C THR A 40 20.07 1.96 -1.11
N MET A 41 18.74 1.82 -0.95
CA MET A 41 17.93 0.80 -1.63
C MET A 41 16.56 1.36 -2.04
N VAL A 42 16.23 1.20 -3.31
CA VAL A 42 14.89 1.52 -3.86
C VAL A 42 14.31 0.25 -4.47
N LYS A 43 13.18 -0.21 -3.97
CA LYS A 43 12.51 -1.43 -4.46
C LYS A 43 11.01 -1.21 -4.64
N ASN A 44 10.41 -1.96 -5.57
CA ASN A 44 8.97 -1.95 -5.75
C ASN A 44 8.27 -2.56 -4.52
N GLU A 45 7.00 -2.23 -4.36
CA GLU A 45 6.19 -2.68 -3.22
C GLU A 45 5.96 -4.18 -3.19
N ILE A 46 5.86 -4.85 -4.33
CA ILE A 46 5.67 -6.31 -4.37
C ILE A 46 6.84 -7.02 -3.70
N THR A 47 8.06 -6.66 -4.09
CA THR A 47 9.28 -7.23 -3.48
C THR A 47 9.37 -6.88 -2.00
N ALA A 48 9.06 -5.62 -1.64
CA ALA A 48 9.15 -5.18 -0.26
C ALA A 48 8.14 -5.93 0.64
N HIS A 49 6.87 -6.02 0.22
CA HIS A 49 5.86 -6.78 0.96
C HIS A 49 6.22 -8.26 1.07
N ALA A 50 6.66 -8.90 -0.02
CA ALA A 50 7.06 -10.29 0.00
C ALA A 50 8.22 -10.53 0.99
N VAL A 51 9.29 -9.73 0.92
CA VAL A 51 10.45 -9.87 1.82
C VAL A 51 10.09 -9.59 3.27
N GLY A 52 9.28 -8.55 3.52
CA GLY A 52 8.79 -8.26 4.86
C GLY A 52 8.02 -9.44 5.42
N THR A 53 7.02 -9.92 4.68
CA THR A 53 6.15 -10.99 5.14
C THR A 53 6.89 -12.31 5.33
N THR A 54 7.68 -12.75 4.36
CA THR A 54 8.40 -14.03 4.46
C THR A 54 9.47 -14.06 5.55
N THR A 55 9.91 -12.89 6.02
CA THR A 55 10.84 -12.79 7.15
C THR A 55 10.15 -13.12 8.48
N PHE A 56 8.89 -12.71 8.66
CA PHE A 56 8.12 -12.95 9.89
C PHE A 56 7.21 -14.18 9.79
N TYR A 57 6.77 -14.51 8.58
CA TYR A 57 5.88 -15.64 8.27
C TYR A 57 6.51 -16.47 7.13
N PRO A 58 7.53 -17.28 7.44
CA PRO A 58 8.28 -18.02 6.40
C PRO A 58 7.43 -19.01 5.61
N GLU A 59 6.35 -19.53 6.21
CA GLU A 59 5.44 -20.50 5.60
C GLU A 59 4.33 -19.85 4.76
N VAL A 60 4.29 -18.50 4.67
CA VAL A 60 3.23 -17.81 3.92
C VAL A 60 3.18 -18.25 2.46
N ARG A 61 1.97 -18.49 1.97
CA ARG A 61 1.71 -18.88 0.58
C ARG A 61 0.96 -17.79 -0.19
N THR A 62 0.16 -16.99 0.49
CA THR A 62 -0.59 -15.90 -0.11
C THR A 62 -0.54 -14.66 0.76
N ILE A 63 -0.22 -13.52 0.16
CA ILE A 63 -0.27 -12.22 0.81
C ILE A 63 -1.40 -11.42 0.15
N LEU A 64 -2.38 -11.02 0.94
CA LEU A 64 -3.39 -10.05 0.57
C LEU A 64 -2.92 -8.69 1.08
N GLU A 65 -2.94 -7.66 0.25
CA GLU A 65 -2.61 -6.31 0.67
C GLU A 65 -3.67 -5.33 0.17
N ILE A 66 -4.24 -4.56 1.09
CA ILE A 66 -5.16 -3.47 0.79
C ILE A 66 -4.69 -2.20 1.48
N GLY A 67 -4.21 -1.28 0.65
CA GLY A 67 -3.84 0.07 1.04
C GLY A 67 -5.00 1.05 1.00
N GLY A 68 -4.67 2.35 1.07
CA GLY A 68 -5.65 3.42 0.96
C GLY A 68 -6.17 3.60 -0.47
N GLN A 69 -5.33 3.46 -1.48
CA GLN A 69 -5.64 3.78 -2.88
C GLN A 69 -5.50 2.59 -3.84
N ASP A 70 -4.78 1.57 -3.47
CA ASP A 70 -4.51 0.40 -4.28
C ASP A 70 -4.66 -0.90 -3.47
N SER A 71 -4.65 -2.01 -4.17
CA SER A 71 -4.67 -3.33 -3.56
C SER A 71 -3.85 -4.31 -4.38
N LYS A 72 -3.27 -5.31 -3.72
CA LYS A 72 -2.36 -6.28 -4.34
C LYS A 72 -2.56 -7.66 -3.74
N ILE A 73 -2.39 -8.67 -4.58
CA ILE A 73 -2.22 -10.06 -4.15
C ILE A 73 -0.82 -10.52 -4.58
N ILE A 74 -0.13 -11.23 -3.71
CA ILE A 74 1.19 -11.80 -4.00
C ILE A 74 1.15 -13.28 -3.62
N LEU A 75 1.47 -14.15 -4.56
CA LEU A 75 1.61 -15.58 -4.34
C LEU A 75 3.08 -15.90 -4.06
N VAL A 76 3.31 -16.68 -3.03
CA VAL A 76 4.64 -17.02 -2.54
C VAL A 76 4.87 -18.52 -2.60
N GLU A 77 6.01 -18.93 -3.14
CA GLU A 77 6.48 -20.30 -3.11
C GLU A 77 7.94 -20.33 -2.64
N ASN A 78 8.23 -21.18 -1.67
CA ASN A 78 9.56 -21.32 -1.09
C ASN A 78 10.19 -19.98 -0.66
N GLY A 79 9.39 -19.08 -0.08
CA GLY A 79 9.85 -17.77 0.37
C GLY A 79 10.06 -16.73 -0.74
N VAL A 80 9.69 -17.03 -1.98
CA VAL A 80 9.84 -16.15 -3.15
C VAL A 80 8.48 -15.80 -3.74
N ALA A 81 8.26 -14.52 -4.09
CA ALA A 81 7.08 -14.11 -4.83
C ALA A 81 7.15 -14.66 -6.26
N VAL A 82 6.22 -15.54 -6.62
CA VAL A 82 6.16 -16.20 -7.93
C VAL A 82 5.12 -15.58 -8.85
N ASP A 83 4.09 -14.96 -8.29
CA ASP A 83 3.04 -14.31 -9.08
C ASP A 83 2.40 -13.18 -8.25
N TYR A 84 1.84 -12.20 -8.94
CA TYR A 84 1.13 -11.09 -8.30
C TYR A 84 0.09 -10.47 -9.24
N ALA A 85 -0.85 -9.75 -8.65
CA ALA A 85 -1.72 -8.82 -9.36
C ALA A 85 -1.90 -7.55 -8.54
N MET A 86 -2.18 -6.44 -9.22
CA MET A 86 -2.42 -5.13 -8.59
C MET A 86 -3.66 -4.49 -9.19
N ASN A 87 -4.43 -3.84 -8.33
CA ASN A 87 -5.48 -2.92 -8.71
C ASN A 87 -5.07 -1.50 -8.32
N THR A 88 -4.78 -0.67 -9.32
CA THR A 88 -4.35 0.72 -9.14
C THR A 88 -5.38 1.73 -9.68
N LEU A 89 -6.46 1.25 -10.28
CA LEU A 89 -7.43 2.10 -11.00
C LEU A 89 -8.80 2.17 -10.32
N CYS A 90 -9.19 1.13 -9.58
CA CYS A 90 -10.53 1.04 -9.00
C CYS A 90 -10.49 1.15 -7.48
N ALA A 91 -11.17 2.16 -6.93
CA ALA A 91 -11.25 2.36 -5.49
C ALA A 91 -12.11 1.30 -4.75
N ALA A 92 -12.96 0.54 -5.44
CA ALA A 92 -13.96 -0.33 -4.84
C ALA A 92 -13.40 -1.42 -3.91
N GLY A 93 -12.18 -1.88 -4.11
CA GLY A 93 -11.49 -2.86 -3.26
C GLY A 93 -10.37 -2.24 -2.43
N THR A 94 -10.51 -0.98 -1.98
CA THR A 94 -9.45 -0.23 -1.29
C THR A 94 -9.97 0.47 -0.03
N GLY A 95 -9.05 0.97 0.80
CA GLY A 95 -9.37 1.74 2.00
C GLY A 95 -10.11 3.04 1.71
N ALA A 96 -9.87 3.68 0.55
CA ALA A 96 -10.58 4.89 0.15
C ALA A 96 -12.09 4.67 0.04
N PHE A 97 -12.51 3.51 -0.46
CA PHE A 97 -13.93 3.15 -0.51
C PHE A 97 -14.51 3.03 0.91
N LEU A 98 -13.82 2.32 1.82
CA LEU A 98 -14.26 2.21 3.22
C LEU A 98 -14.38 3.58 3.89
N SER A 99 -13.37 4.44 3.72
CA SER A 99 -13.38 5.80 4.30
C SER A 99 -14.54 6.64 3.74
N SER A 100 -14.84 6.51 2.45
CA SER A 100 -15.99 7.18 1.82
C SER A 100 -17.31 6.70 2.41
N GLN A 101 -17.47 5.38 2.60
CA GLN A 101 -18.70 4.83 3.18
C GLN A 101 -18.84 5.17 4.67
N ALA A 102 -17.74 5.14 5.45
CA ALA A 102 -17.73 5.57 6.84
C ALA A 102 -18.25 7.01 7.00
N LYS A 103 -17.67 7.93 6.21
CA LYS A 103 -18.10 9.34 6.19
C LYS A 103 -19.59 9.48 5.86
N ARG A 104 -20.09 8.74 4.89
CA ARG A 104 -21.52 8.75 4.49
C ARG A 104 -22.44 8.22 5.61
N LEU A 105 -21.98 7.21 6.33
CA LEU A 105 -22.69 6.63 7.47
C LEU A 105 -22.52 7.42 8.77
N GLY A 106 -21.69 8.47 8.77
CA GLY A 106 -21.39 9.28 9.96
C GLY A 106 -20.73 8.47 11.07
N ILE A 107 -19.75 7.64 10.72
CA ILE A 107 -18.91 6.87 11.64
C ILE A 107 -17.43 7.05 11.29
N GLU A 108 -16.56 6.77 12.25
CA GLU A 108 -15.13 6.70 11.98
C GLU A 108 -14.79 5.41 11.22
N VAL A 109 -13.80 5.47 10.32
CA VAL A 109 -13.42 4.32 9.50
C VAL A 109 -12.86 3.18 10.33
N GLU A 110 -12.27 3.48 11.46
CA GLU A 110 -11.75 2.54 12.45
C GLU A 110 -12.85 1.70 13.09
N ASP A 111 -14.05 2.25 13.23
CA ASP A 111 -15.20 1.59 13.87
C ASP A 111 -15.94 0.63 12.93
N ILE A 112 -15.74 0.72 11.61
CA ILE A 112 -16.44 -0.12 10.62
C ILE A 112 -16.38 -1.60 10.99
N GLY A 113 -15.19 -2.09 11.38
CA GLY A 113 -14.99 -3.50 11.70
C GLY A 113 -15.86 -3.97 12.88
N GLU A 114 -15.91 -3.19 13.93
CA GLU A 114 -16.70 -3.52 15.13
C GLU A 114 -18.21 -3.48 14.87
N TYR A 115 -18.68 -2.54 14.05
CA TYR A 115 -20.08 -2.53 13.60
C TYR A 115 -20.40 -3.74 12.74
N ALA A 116 -19.52 -4.09 11.78
CA ALA A 116 -19.73 -5.23 10.90
C ALA A 116 -19.88 -6.56 11.67
N LEU A 117 -19.08 -6.75 12.73
CA LEU A 117 -19.11 -7.97 13.55
C LEU A 117 -20.40 -8.12 14.37
N LYS A 118 -21.18 -7.05 14.59
CA LYS A 118 -22.49 -7.10 15.26
C LYS A 118 -23.61 -7.56 14.34
N SER A 119 -23.38 -7.62 13.03
CA SER A 119 -24.37 -8.00 12.05
C SER A 119 -24.80 -9.46 12.20
N LYS A 120 -26.11 -9.67 12.11
CA LYS A 120 -26.70 -11.01 12.04
C LYS A 120 -27.06 -11.43 10.62
N HIS A 121 -27.41 -10.45 9.79
CA HIS A 121 -27.88 -10.68 8.41
C HIS A 121 -27.27 -9.64 7.47
N PRO A 122 -25.98 -9.76 7.09
CA PRO A 122 -25.32 -8.80 6.22
C PRO A 122 -26.13 -8.54 4.94
N THR A 123 -26.38 -7.27 4.63
CA THR A 123 -27.10 -6.91 3.41
C THR A 123 -26.23 -7.15 2.18
N GLN A 124 -26.85 -7.46 1.06
CA GLN A 124 -26.14 -7.58 -0.20
C GLN A 124 -25.84 -6.18 -0.76
N ILE A 125 -24.54 -5.87 -0.92
CA ILE A 125 -24.02 -4.65 -1.55
C ILE A 125 -23.23 -5.09 -2.79
N ALA A 126 -23.37 -4.33 -3.90
CA ALA A 126 -22.71 -4.65 -5.15
C ALA A 126 -21.17 -4.62 -5.01
N ALA A 127 -20.54 -5.73 -5.32
CA ALA A 127 -19.07 -5.87 -5.35
C ALA A 127 -18.51 -5.53 -6.74
N ARG A 128 -18.83 -4.33 -7.24
CA ARG A 128 -18.44 -3.84 -8.57
C ARG A 128 -17.84 -2.45 -8.45
N CYS A 129 -18.29 -1.51 -9.27
CA CYS A 129 -17.92 -0.11 -9.18
C CYS A 129 -18.47 0.54 -7.90
N THR A 130 -17.71 1.46 -7.31
CA THR A 130 -18.09 2.22 -6.10
C THR A 130 -19.43 2.92 -6.24
N VAL A 131 -19.78 3.42 -7.45
CA VAL A 131 -21.05 4.10 -7.71
C VAL A 131 -22.25 3.17 -7.45
N PHE A 132 -22.19 1.92 -7.91
CA PHE A 132 -23.25 0.95 -7.66
C PHE A 132 -23.29 0.53 -6.19
N ALA A 133 -22.14 0.32 -5.57
CA ALA A 133 -22.06 -0.01 -4.14
C ALA A 133 -22.65 1.13 -3.28
N GLU A 134 -22.39 2.39 -3.63
CA GLU A 134 -22.98 3.56 -2.96
C GLU A 134 -24.49 3.65 -3.16
N SER A 135 -24.96 3.40 -4.38
CA SER A 135 -26.39 3.40 -4.68
C SER A 135 -27.14 2.32 -3.88
N ASP A 136 -26.54 1.10 -3.82
CA ASP A 136 -27.09 0.01 -3.02
C ASP A 136 -27.11 0.36 -1.53
N LEU A 137 -26.04 0.95 -1.00
CA LEU A 137 -25.96 1.37 0.39
C LEU A 137 -27.06 2.37 0.73
N VAL A 138 -27.26 3.42 -0.09
CA VAL A 138 -28.31 4.42 0.11
C VAL A 138 -29.68 3.77 0.07
N HIS A 139 -29.92 2.88 -0.90
CA HIS A 139 -31.19 2.16 -1.02
C HIS A 139 -31.47 1.30 0.23
N LYS A 140 -30.47 0.57 0.74
CA LYS A 140 -30.62 -0.24 1.95
C LYS A 140 -30.91 0.60 3.20
N ILE A 141 -30.31 1.80 3.32
CA ILE A 141 -30.64 2.75 4.39
C ILE A 141 -32.11 3.17 4.28
N GLN A 142 -32.58 3.54 3.08
CA GLN A 142 -33.97 3.97 2.86
C GLN A 142 -34.97 2.85 3.14
N MET A 143 -34.59 1.59 2.90
CA MET A 143 -35.42 0.42 3.23
C MET A 143 -35.46 0.10 4.73
N GLY A 144 -34.68 0.81 5.57
CA GLY A 144 -34.65 0.60 7.01
C GLY A 144 -33.86 -0.62 7.46
N HIS A 145 -32.90 -1.10 6.66
CA HIS A 145 -32.02 -2.17 7.10
C HIS A 145 -31.18 -1.74 8.32
N PRO A 146 -30.89 -2.64 9.27
CA PRO A 146 -30.01 -2.35 10.39
C PRO A 146 -28.64 -1.86 9.91
N ARG A 147 -28.09 -0.90 10.62
CA ARG A 147 -26.81 -0.26 10.28
C ARG A 147 -25.67 -1.26 10.23
N GLU A 148 -25.65 -2.17 11.19
CA GLU A 148 -24.66 -3.25 11.30
C GLU A 148 -24.68 -4.17 10.09
N ASP A 149 -25.88 -4.49 9.59
CA ASP A 149 -26.08 -5.36 8.43
C ASP A 149 -25.62 -4.68 7.14
N ILE A 150 -25.85 -3.36 7.02
CA ILE A 150 -25.35 -2.57 5.89
C ILE A 150 -23.82 -2.53 5.92
N ILE A 151 -23.21 -2.25 7.08
CA ILE A 151 -21.75 -2.14 7.24
C ILE A 151 -21.06 -3.49 6.96
N ALA A 152 -21.64 -4.59 7.45
CA ALA A 152 -21.15 -5.92 7.13
C ALA A 152 -21.25 -6.23 5.62
N GLY A 153 -22.32 -5.77 4.97
CA GLY A 153 -22.48 -5.83 3.51
C GLY A 153 -21.37 -5.08 2.77
N VAL A 154 -20.97 -3.89 3.27
CA VAL A 154 -19.85 -3.12 2.71
C VAL A 154 -18.53 -3.88 2.86
N CYS A 155 -18.24 -4.47 4.02
CA CYS A 155 -17.03 -5.28 4.22
C CYS A 155 -16.99 -6.49 3.28
N ASN A 156 -18.11 -7.19 3.13
CA ASN A 156 -18.25 -8.30 2.19
C ASN A 156 -18.02 -7.84 0.73
N ALA A 157 -18.55 -6.66 0.35
CA ALA A 157 -18.36 -6.10 -0.98
C ALA A 157 -16.90 -5.75 -1.26
N VAL A 158 -16.16 -5.22 -0.28
CA VAL A 158 -14.71 -4.96 -0.39
C VAL A 158 -13.95 -6.24 -0.67
N ALA A 159 -14.16 -7.28 0.14
CA ALA A 159 -13.47 -8.56 -0.02
C ALA A 159 -13.81 -9.22 -1.37
N ALA A 160 -15.09 -9.24 -1.77
CA ALA A 160 -15.53 -9.80 -3.03
C ALA A 160 -14.99 -9.00 -4.24
N ASN A 161 -14.99 -7.67 -4.15
CA ASN A 161 -14.41 -6.81 -5.20
C ASN A 161 -12.92 -7.05 -5.36
N TYR A 162 -12.18 -7.12 -4.25
CA TYR A 162 -10.77 -7.45 -4.26
C TYR A 162 -10.52 -8.80 -4.96
N MET A 163 -11.26 -9.85 -4.61
CA MET A 163 -11.10 -11.16 -5.22
C MET A 163 -11.45 -11.16 -6.71
N ASN A 164 -12.46 -10.39 -7.12
CA ASN A 164 -12.84 -10.26 -8.52
C ASN A 164 -11.80 -9.51 -9.38
N ASN A 165 -11.04 -8.59 -8.78
CA ASN A 165 -10.05 -7.78 -9.48
C ASN A 165 -8.65 -8.40 -9.44
N VAL A 166 -8.09 -8.62 -8.25
CA VAL A 166 -6.71 -9.09 -8.12
C VAL A 166 -6.61 -10.58 -7.82
N GLY A 167 -7.63 -11.18 -7.23
CA GLY A 167 -7.69 -12.61 -6.94
C GLY A 167 -8.12 -13.49 -8.12
N LYS A 168 -8.69 -12.89 -9.17
CA LYS A 168 -9.25 -13.64 -10.31
C LYS A 168 -8.19 -14.49 -11.01
N GLY A 169 -8.44 -15.79 -11.08
CA GLY A 169 -7.53 -16.75 -11.70
C GLY A 169 -6.28 -17.09 -10.87
N LYS A 170 -6.17 -16.55 -9.64
CA LYS A 170 -5.05 -16.86 -8.75
C LYS A 170 -5.36 -18.11 -7.91
N LYS A 171 -4.34 -18.97 -7.75
CA LYS A 171 -4.43 -20.15 -6.87
C LYS A 171 -4.05 -19.73 -5.44
N ILE A 172 -5.05 -19.33 -4.67
CA ILE A 172 -4.84 -18.92 -3.28
C ILE A 172 -4.60 -20.19 -2.43
N ALA A 173 -3.55 -20.14 -1.64
CA ALA A 173 -3.16 -21.21 -0.74
C ALA A 173 -2.85 -20.68 0.65
N SER A 174 -3.23 -21.43 1.69
CA SER A 174 -2.85 -21.14 3.08
C SER A 174 -1.40 -21.54 3.36
N PRO A 175 -0.72 -20.87 4.29
CA PRO A 175 -1.19 -19.74 5.13
C PRO A 175 -1.38 -18.44 4.33
N VAL A 176 -2.45 -17.71 4.67
CA VAL A 176 -2.80 -16.41 4.08
C VAL A 176 -2.47 -15.31 5.08
N VAL A 177 -1.70 -14.30 4.68
CA VAL A 177 -1.40 -13.11 5.50
C VAL A 177 -2.05 -11.88 4.88
N PHE A 178 -2.81 -11.12 5.66
CA PHE A 178 -3.45 -9.89 5.22
C PHE A 178 -2.74 -8.66 5.77
N GLN A 179 -2.41 -7.72 4.89
CA GLN A 179 -1.60 -6.54 5.14
C GLN A 179 -2.25 -5.26 4.63
N GLY A 180 -1.54 -4.14 4.84
CA GLY A 180 -2.02 -2.81 4.50
C GLY A 180 -2.93 -2.23 5.59
N GLY A 181 -3.33 -0.97 5.45
CA GLY A 181 -4.14 -0.28 6.46
C GLY A 181 -5.49 -0.94 6.72
N VAL A 182 -6.09 -1.54 5.69
CA VAL A 182 -7.40 -2.20 5.78
C VAL A 182 -7.35 -3.52 6.57
N SER A 183 -6.18 -4.13 6.74
CA SER A 183 -6.05 -5.35 7.54
C SER A 183 -6.42 -5.15 9.02
N LYS A 184 -6.44 -3.90 9.51
CA LYS A 184 -6.92 -3.57 10.86
C LYS A 184 -8.44 -3.65 11.00
N ASN A 185 -9.18 -3.71 9.89
CA ASN A 185 -10.63 -3.80 9.89
C ASN A 185 -11.09 -5.25 10.06
N LYS A 186 -11.51 -5.62 11.27
CA LYS A 186 -11.94 -6.99 11.63
C LYS A 186 -13.11 -7.48 10.77
N GLY A 187 -14.00 -6.61 10.32
CA GLY A 187 -15.12 -6.97 9.45
C GLY A 187 -14.65 -7.41 8.06
N VAL A 188 -13.62 -6.75 7.51
CA VAL A 188 -13.02 -7.16 6.22
C VAL A 188 -12.22 -8.46 6.39
N VAL A 189 -11.52 -8.65 7.52
CA VAL A 189 -10.84 -9.91 7.84
C VAL A 189 -11.83 -11.06 7.85
N ALA A 190 -12.91 -10.95 8.62
CA ALA A 190 -13.97 -11.97 8.68
C ALA A 190 -14.61 -12.24 7.31
N ALA A 191 -14.77 -11.19 6.47
CA ALA A 191 -15.26 -11.34 5.11
C ALA A 191 -14.31 -12.16 4.23
N PHE A 192 -12.99 -11.95 4.36
CA PHE A 192 -11.99 -12.78 3.66
C PHE A 192 -11.97 -14.22 4.16
N GLU A 193 -11.98 -14.44 5.47
CA GLU A 193 -12.02 -15.79 6.06
C GLU A 193 -13.22 -16.58 5.55
N LYS A 194 -14.40 -15.95 5.56
CA LYS A 194 -15.62 -16.56 5.00
C LYS A 194 -15.50 -16.86 3.51
N LEU A 195 -14.92 -15.92 2.74
CA LEU A 195 -14.82 -16.05 1.29
C LEU A 195 -13.79 -17.10 0.85
N LEU A 196 -12.68 -17.19 1.59
CA LEU A 196 -11.55 -18.09 1.30
C LEU A 196 -11.72 -19.47 1.95
N GLY A 197 -12.58 -19.59 2.98
CA GLY A 197 -12.76 -20.83 3.74
C GLY A 197 -11.55 -21.23 4.57
N CYS A 198 -10.72 -20.26 4.96
CA CYS A 198 -9.53 -20.49 5.79
C CYS A 198 -9.25 -19.28 6.68
N ASP A 199 -8.47 -19.50 7.74
CA ASP A 199 -8.03 -18.42 8.63
C ASP A 199 -7.10 -17.45 7.87
N VAL A 200 -7.21 -16.17 8.24
CA VAL A 200 -6.40 -15.07 7.69
C VAL A 200 -5.55 -14.47 8.79
N ILE A 201 -4.24 -14.57 8.66
CA ILE A 201 -3.28 -14.04 9.63
C ILE A 201 -3.18 -12.52 9.44
N VAL A 202 -3.35 -11.77 10.53
CA VAL A 202 -3.18 -10.32 10.58
C VAL A 202 -2.08 -9.96 11.57
N ASP A 203 -1.03 -9.30 11.09
CA ASP A 203 0.05 -8.78 11.94
C ASP A 203 -0.29 -7.39 12.49
N GLN A 204 0.10 -7.10 13.73
CA GLN A 204 -0.08 -5.77 14.33
C GLN A 204 0.59 -4.67 13.49
N ASN A 205 1.74 -4.98 12.88
CA ASN A 205 2.51 -4.11 12.01
C ASN A 205 2.24 -4.36 10.52
N GLY A 206 1.17 -5.08 10.16
CA GLY A 206 0.83 -5.42 8.78
C GLY A 206 0.75 -4.20 7.85
N HIS A 207 0.36 -3.04 8.38
CA HIS A 207 0.33 -1.77 7.67
C HIS A 207 1.73 -1.16 7.39
N LEU A 208 2.78 -1.64 8.08
CA LEU A 208 4.18 -1.23 7.91
C LEU A 208 5.01 -2.29 7.16
N MET A 209 4.42 -3.41 6.75
CA MET A 209 5.17 -4.56 6.22
C MET A 209 5.99 -4.19 4.97
N GLY A 210 5.48 -3.31 4.11
CA GLY A 210 6.26 -2.78 2.99
C GLY A 210 7.50 -1.99 3.43
N ALA A 211 7.39 -1.17 4.47
CA ALA A 211 8.51 -0.41 5.03
C ALA A 211 9.54 -1.33 5.72
N LEU A 212 9.07 -2.33 6.47
CA LEU A 212 9.92 -3.36 7.09
C LEU A 212 10.69 -4.14 6.02
N GLY A 213 10.02 -4.55 4.95
CA GLY A 213 10.66 -5.23 3.83
C GLY A 213 11.71 -4.36 3.12
N ALA A 214 11.43 -3.06 2.93
CA ALA A 214 12.41 -2.12 2.38
C ALA A 214 13.63 -1.97 3.29
N ALA A 215 13.44 -1.89 4.62
CA ALA A 215 14.53 -1.83 5.60
C ALA A 215 15.37 -3.12 5.60
N ILE A 216 14.73 -4.30 5.54
CA ILE A 216 15.42 -5.59 5.45
C ILE A 216 16.27 -5.67 4.16
N LEU A 217 15.72 -5.21 3.03
CA LEU A 217 16.43 -5.15 1.76
C LEU A 217 17.61 -4.18 1.81
N ALA A 218 17.44 -3.01 2.42
CA ALA A 218 18.53 -2.05 2.62
C ALA A 218 19.63 -2.64 3.50
N ARG A 219 19.27 -3.34 4.60
CA ARG A 219 20.23 -4.05 5.46
C ARG A 219 21.00 -5.12 4.71
N ARG A 220 20.36 -5.88 3.82
CA ARG A 220 20.98 -6.95 3.01
C ARG A 220 21.86 -6.40 1.88
N SER A 221 21.69 -5.14 1.50
CA SER A 221 22.55 -4.51 0.50
C SER A 221 23.95 -4.25 1.07
N ASN A 222 24.97 -4.25 0.21
CA ASN A 222 26.33 -3.90 0.61
C ASN A 222 26.55 -2.38 0.67
N LYS A 223 25.54 -1.59 0.31
CA LYS A 223 25.64 -0.12 0.35
C LYS A 223 25.38 0.37 1.76
N ARG A 224 26.26 1.22 2.26
CA ARG A 224 26.12 1.92 3.54
C ARG A 224 26.26 3.41 3.30
N GLN A 225 25.38 4.16 3.92
CA GLN A 225 25.40 5.61 3.92
C GLN A 225 24.72 6.07 5.20
N GLU A 226 25.41 6.85 6.00
CA GLU A 226 24.82 7.44 7.19
C GLU A 226 23.69 8.36 6.77
N PHE A 227 22.55 8.25 7.47
CA PHE A 227 21.38 9.05 7.18
C PHE A 227 21.53 10.43 7.79
N ASP A 228 21.35 11.45 6.95
CA ASP A 228 21.34 12.84 7.40
C ASP A 228 19.90 13.24 7.78
N PHE A 229 19.69 13.60 9.04
CA PHE A 229 18.41 14.09 9.53
C PHE A 229 18.18 15.57 9.21
N ALA A 230 19.22 16.34 8.87
CA ALA A 230 19.14 17.77 8.59
C ALA A 230 18.50 18.09 7.24
N MET A 231 17.25 17.61 7.05
CA MET A 231 16.53 17.77 5.78
C MET A 231 15.66 19.02 5.72
N GLU A 232 15.44 19.71 6.83
CA GLU A 232 14.54 20.87 6.89
C GLU A 232 15.05 22.03 6.03
N GLU A 233 16.36 22.22 5.99
CA GLU A 233 17.02 23.31 5.26
C GLU A 233 17.17 23.02 3.76
N MET A 234 17.07 21.75 3.32
CA MET A 234 17.23 21.36 1.92
C MET A 234 15.99 21.74 1.11
N GLU A 235 16.16 22.40 -0.01
CA GLU A 235 15.08 22.68 -0.94
C GLU A 235 15.02 21.60 -2.03
N PHE A 236 13.85 20.93 -2.15
CA PHE A 236 13.60 19.94 -3.19
C PHE A 236 12.43 20.38 -4.07
N TYR A 237 12.65 20.33 -5.38
CA TYR A 237 11.57 20.54 -6.36
C TYR A 237 11.75 19.63 -7.57
N THR A 238 10.68 19.44 -8.31
CA THR A 238 10.66 18.66 -9.55
C THR A 238 10.31 19.55 -10.72
N ARG A 239 10.87 19.25 -11.89
CA ARG A 239 10.47 19.83 -13.18
C ARG A 239 10.25 18.71 -14.18
N GLU A 240 9.25 18.88 -15.01
CA GLU A 240 9.00 18.02 -16.16
C GLU A 240 9.75 18.56 -17.37
N ALA A 241 10.29 17.65 -18.17
CA ALA A 241 10.92 17.93 -19.45
C ALA A 241 10.51 16.87 -20.45
N SER A 242 10.21 17.28 -21.68
CA SER A 242 9.97 16.37 -22.79
C SER A 242 11.30 16.00 -23.44
N CYS A 243 11.53 14.72 -23.69
CA CYS A 243 12.78 14.23 -24.29
C CYS A 243 13.00 14.75 -25.71
N GLY A 244 11.97 14.79 -26.57
CA GLY A 244 12.01 15.32 -27.94
C GLY A 244 12.93 14.58 -28.91
N ARG A 245 13.56 13.47 -28.53
CA ARG A 245 14.60 12.77 -29.32
C ARG A 245 14.06 11.66 -30.24
N CYS A 246 12.80 11.28 -30.08
CA CYS A 246 12.12 10.29 -30.92
C CYS A 246 10.59 10.42 -30.76
N PRO A 247 9.79 9.71 -31.57
CA PRO A 247 8.32 9.78 -31.52
C PRO A 247 7.71 9.41 -30.15
N ASN A 248 8.42 8.66 -29.29
CA ASN A 248 7.94 8.35 -27.92
C ASN A 248 7.83 9.59 -27.04
N ASN A 249 8.56 10.64 -27.32
CA ASN A 249 8.57 11.91 -26.60
C ASN A 249 8.38 11.74 -25.09
N CYS A 250 9.29 10.95 -24.47
CA CYS A 250 9.16 10.58 -23.06
C CYS A 250 9.09 11.83 -22.17
N GLU A 251 8.15 11.82 -21.23
CA GLU A 251 8.12 12.78 -20.13
C GLU A 251 9.20 12.39 -19.11
N ILE A 252 10.12 13.30 -18.84
CA ILE A 252 11.23 13.13 -17.93
C ILE A 252 10.95 13.98 -16.70
N ILE A 253 10.97 13.35 -15.53
CA ILE A 253 10.89 14.05 -14.26
C ILE A 253 12.32 14.28 -13.78
N CYS A 254 12.70 15.53 -13.65
CA CYS A 254 13.97 15.98 -13.10
C CYS A 254 13.78 16.40 -11.66
N VAL A 255 14.63 15.91 -10.75
CA VAL A 255 14.62 16.26 -9.32
C VAL A 255 15.81 17.14 -9.00
N PHE A 256 15.54 18.24 -8.36
CA PHE A 256 16.55 19.22 -7.98
C PHE A 256 16.63 19.29 -6.44
N ARG A 257 17.83 19.48 -5.93
CA ARG A 257 18.13 19.85 -4.55
C ARG A 257 19.00 21.10 -4.57
N ASP A 258 18.57 22.15 -3.89
CA ASP A 258 19.28 23.43 -3.76
C ASP A 258 19.74 23.96 -5.14
N GLY A 259 18.84 23.90 -6.11
CA GLY A 259 19.08 24.36 -7.50
C GLY A 259 19.88 23.40 -8.39
N LYS A 260 20.42 22.30 -7.85
CA LYS A 260 21.21 21.32 -8.61
C LYS A 260 20.37 20.10 -9.00
N LEU A 261 20.49 19.65 -10.25
CA LEU A 261 19.89 18.39 -10.67
C LEU A 261 20.57 17.22 -9.96
N ILE A 262 19.78 16.41 -9.23
CA ILE A 262 20.29 15.27 -8.46
C ILE A 262 19.85 13.92 -9.05
N ASP A 263 18.72 13.86 -9.73
CA ASP A 263 18.26 12.66 -10.42
C ASP A 263 17.22 12.98 -11.50
N SER A 264 17.04 12.04 -12.44
CA SER A 264 15.97 12.11 -13.44
C SER A 264 15.50 10.72 -13.83
N TRP A 265 14.21 10.59 -14.18
CA TRP A 265 13.62 9.34 -14.66
C TRP A 265 12.41 9.60 -15.56
N GLY A 266 11.92 8.55 -16.23
CA GLY A 266 10.81 8.62 -17.20
C GLY A 266 11.26 8.32 -18.62
N ASN A 267 12.58 8.41 -18.90
CA ASN A 267 13.17 8.00 -20.17
C ASN A 267 13.02 6.49 -20.39
N ARG A 268 12.69 6.10 -21.63
CA ARG A 268 12.59 4.69 -22.04
C ARG A 268 13.90 4.15 -22.62
N CYS A 269 14.88 5.01 -22.84
CA CYS A 269 16.19 4.66 -23.37
C CYS A 269 17.24 5.68 -22.91
N GLU A 270 18.51 5.33 -23.04
CA GLU A 270 19.65 6.17 -22.65
C GLU A 270 19.69 7.54 -23.34
N ARG A 271 19.11 7.67 -24.55
CA ARG A 271 19.04 8.95 -25.29
C ARG A 271 18.27 10.03 -24.53
N GLY A 272 17.29 9.63 -23.71
CA GLY A 272 16.50 10.54 -22.89
C GLY A 272 17.10 10.82 -21.51
N GLU A 273 18.28 10.30 -21.21
CA GLU A 273 18.94 10.55 -19.95
C GLU A 273 19.38 12.01 -19.85
N VAL A 274 18.94 12.68 -18.78
CA VAL A 274 19.40 14.03 -18.46
C VAL A 274 20.62 13.85 -17.54
N LYS A 275 21.79 14.14 -18.09
CA LYS A 275 23.04 14.03 -17.34
C LYS A 275 23.13 15.12 -16.27
N ARG A 276 23.65 14.75 -15.14
CA ARG A 276 23.95 15.64 -14.00
C ARG A 276 25.00 16.69 -14.36
#